data_4c30fdc115a24dae5ea1f770f00e27b0
#
_entry.id   4c30fdc115a24dae5ea1f770f00e27b0
#
_cell.length_a   1.000
_cell.length_b   1.000
_cell.length_c   1.000
_cell.angle_alpha   90.00
_cell.angle_beta   90.00
_cell.angle_gamma   90.00
#
_symmetry.space_group_name_H-M   'P 1'
#
loop_
_entity.id
_entity.type
_entity.pdbx_description
1 polymer ?
#
loop_
_entity_poly.entity_id
_entity_poly.type
_entity_poly.pdbx_seq_one_letter_code
_entity_poly.pdbx_strand_id
1 'polypeptide(L)'
;GRGQDHTAFHIIDVTTRPFEQVGTLYDNEISPLLLPNLLEKYAKMYNDAFVVVENNDQGAMVCNGLYYDLEYENVFVNSASKSTNLEKANGGSYGLGLYMDKKVKRIGCSNLKDLIEEKKLIIRDKNTVQEFTTFAAKGVSYEAEDGHFDDLVMALVVFAWFATTMFFKEMTDNEIKAMLYEERMKQIENDVLPFGIINDNGFEPEIIVDGGGQVWTVHDDLHNGNDSFGGSGNWMFDEPL
;
A
#
# COMPACT_ATOMS: atom_id res chain seq x y z
N GLY A 1 23.55 -3.88 10.28
CA GLY A 1 24.52 -4.14 11.30
C GLY A 1 25.90 -4.42 10.75
N ARG A 2 26.93 -3.88 11.35
CA ARG A 2 28.34 -4.23 11.04
C ARG A 2 28.85 -5.23 12.10
N GLY A 3 28.12 -6.34 12.31
CA GLY A 3 28.51 -7.40 13.24
C GLY A 3 28.25 -7.13 14.72
N GLN A 4 27.70 -5.96 15.10
CA GLN A 4 27.31 -5.64 16.47
C GLN A 4 25.80 -5.46 16.63
N ASP A 5 25.13 -4.83 15.64
CA ASP A 5 23.68 -4.62 15.66
C ASP A 5 23.03 -5.47 14.58
N HIS A 6 21.87 -6.03 14.87
CA HIS A 6 21.13 -6.85 13.94
C HIS A 6 20.13 -5.99 13.15
N THR A 7 19.93 -6.38 11.90
CA THR A 7 18.77 -5.95 11.11
C THR A 7 17.63 -6.88 11.43
N ALA A 8 16.54 -6.34 11.94
CA ALA A 8 15.35 -7.11 12.28
C ALA A 8 14.11 -6.52 11.61
N PHE A 9 13.24 -7.37 11.10
CA PHE A 9 11.89 -6.99 10.73
C PHE A 9 10.89 -8.12 10.93
N HIS A 10 9.62 -7.76 11.07
CA HIS A 10 8.50 -8.69 11.13
C HIS A 10 7.54 -8.45 9.98
N ILE A 11 6.93 -9.53 9.53
CA ILE A 11 5.76 -9.49 8.65
C ILE A 11 4.57 -9.89 9.51
N ILE A 12 3.57 -9.01 9.57
CA ILE A 12 2.41 -9.19 10.45
C ILE A 12 1.15 -9.19 9.61
N ASP A 13 0.40 -10.27 9.67
CA ASP A 13 -0.94 -10.33 9.10
C ASP A 13 -1.91 -9.55 9.99
N VAL A 14 -2.51 -8.52 9.42
CA VAL A 14 -3.47 -7.63 10.08
C VAL A 14 -4.88 -7.74 9.49
N THR A 15 -5.10 -8.70 8.60
CA THR A 15 -6.39 -8.91 7.92
C THR A 15 -7.47 -9.44 8.85
N THR A 16 -7.07 -10.15 9.89
CA THR A 16 -7.97 -10.70 10.92
C THR A 16 -7.44 -10.40 12.32
N ARG A 17 -8.30 -10.58 13.32
CA ARG A 17 -7.88 -10.52 14.74
C ARG A 17 -7.99 -11.90 15.37
N PRO A 18 -7.02 -12.31 16.17
CA PRO A 18 -5.78 -11.60 16.55
C PRO A 18 -4.85 -11.39 15.36
N PHE A 19 -4.05 -10.30 15.36
CA PHE A 19 -2.95 -10.11 14.41
C PHE A 19 -1.93 -11.22 14.57
N GLU A 20 -1.26 -11.61 13.48
CA GLU A 20 -0.34 -12.74 13.53
C GLU A 20 1.01 -12.41 12.87
N GLN A 21 2.09 -12.71 13.58
CA GLN A 21 3.43 -12.70 13.01
C GLN A 21 3.59 -13.87 12.05
N VAL A 22 3.69 -13.59 10.75
CA VAL A 22 3.79 -14.60 9.68
C VAL A 22 5.19 -14.72 9.08
N GLY A 23 6.06 -13.75 9.37
CA GLY A 23 7.45 -13.78 8.94
C GLY A 23 8.35 -12.94 9.84
N THR A 24 9.64 -13.31 9.88
CA THR A 24 10.68 -12.62 10.64
C THR A 24 11.99 -12.70 9.90
N LEU A 25 12.73 -11.60 9.87
CA LEU A 25 14.15 -11.59 9.53
C LEU A 25 14.94 -11.12 10.74
N TYR A 26 16.05 -11.78 10.98
CA TYR A 26 17.03 -11.41 12.00
C TYR A 26 18.44 -11.73 11.50
N ASP A 27 19.19 -10.72 11.12
CA ASP A 27 20.47 -10.89 10.45
C ASP A 27 21.42 -9.72 10.76
N ASN A 28 22.68 -10.01 11.03
CA ASN A 28 23.70 -9.00 11.33
C ASN A 28 24.70 -8.75 10.19
N GLU A 29 24.58 -9.49 9.08
CA GLU A 29 25.49 -9.40 7.94
C GLU A 29 24.91 -8.58 6.78
N ILE A 30 23.58 -8.39 6.74
CA ILE A 30 22.92 -7.65 5.67
C ILE A 30 23.39 -6.19 5.65
N SER A 31 23.90 -5.79 4.49
CA SER A 31 24.23 -4.38 4.26
C SER A 31 22.98 -3.53 4.20
N PRO A 32 22.93 -2.39 4.91
CA PRO A 32 21.81 -1.44 4.80
C PRO A 32 21.50 -0.98 3.37
N LEU A 33 22.49 -0.99 2.47
CA LEU A 33 22.31 -0.68 1.05
C LEU A 33 21.48 -1.73 0.29
N LEU A 34 21.50 -2.98 0.75
CA LEU A 34 20.75 -4.08 0.13
C LEU A 34 19.38 -4.29 0.76
N LEU A 35 19.18 -3.74 1.95
CA LEU A 35 17.96 -3.92 2.72
C LEU A 35 16.70 -3.41 2.00
N PRO A 36 16.71 -2.27 1.27
CA PRO A 36 15.54 -1.84 0.51
C PRO A 36 15.04 -2.88 -0.50
N ASN A 37 15.96 -3.47 -1.28
CA ASN A 37 15.61 -4.50 -2.26
C ASN A 37 15.01 -5.76 -1.60
N LEU A 38 15.55 -6.11 -0.42
CA LEU A 38 15.04 -7.27 0.34
C LEU A 38 13.66 -6.99 0.89
N LEU A 39 13.43 -5.81 1.46
CA LEU A 39 12.12 -5.38 1.97
C LEU A 39 11.08 -5.31 0.87
N GLU A 40 11.41 -4.69 -0.26
CA GLU A 40 10.53 -4.65 -1.43
C GLU A 40 10.12 -6.05 -1.89
N LYS A 41 11.10 -6.95 -2.03
CA LYS A 41 10.86 -8.35 -2.43
C LYS A 41 9.84 -9.02 -1.50
N TYR A 42 10.05 -8.92 -0.19
CA TYR A 42 9.13 -9.54 0.77
C TYR A 42 7.79 -8.81 0.82
N ALA A 43 7.78 -7.50 0.78
CA ALA A 43 6.55 -6.73 0.75
C ALA A 43 5.65 -7.12 -0.44
N LYS A 44 6.23 -7.25 -1.63
CA LYS A 44 5.52 -7.75 -2.83
C LYS A 44 5.02 -9.20 -2.67
N MET A 45 5.81 -10.07 -2.03
CA MET A 45 5.37 -11.45 -1.74
C MET A 45 4.17 -11.52 -0.80
N TYR A 46 4.02 -10.55 0.08
CA TYR A 46 2.94 -10.46 1.06
C TYR A 46 1.91 -9.40 0.66
N ASN A 47 1.47 -9.44 -0.58
CA ASN A 47 0.37 -8.66 -1.13
C ASN A 47 0.61 -7.14 -1.06
N ASP A 48 1.79 -6.71 -1.52
CA ASP A 48 2.22 -5.32 -1.49
C ASP A 48 2.11 -4.70 -0.08
N ALA A 49 2.66 -5.42 0.89
CA ALA A 49 2.54 -5.10 2.31
C ALA A 49 2.97 -3.65 2.61
N PHE A 50 2.24 -3.01 3.51
CA PHE A 50 2.60 -1.68 3.99
C PHE A 50 3.83 -1.74 4.89
N VAL A 51 4.86 -0.96 4.58
CA VAL A 51 6.17 -1.01 5.24
C VAL A 51 6.35 0.18 6.18
N VAL A 52 6.66 -0.10 7.44
CA VAL A 52 7.02 0.90 8.45
C VAL A 52 8.46 0.68 8.86
N VAL A 53 9.33 1.63 8.53
CA VAL A 53 10.76 1.57 8.86
C VAL A 53 11.07 2.56 9.98
N GLU A 54 11.82 2.15 10.97
CA GLU A 54 12.45 3.08 11.91
C GLU A 54 13.48 3.95 11.17
N ASN A 55 13.28 5.26 11.20
CA ASN A 55 14.06 6.21 10.39
C ASN A 55 15.29 6.76 11.14
N ASN A 56 15.67 6.20 12.27
CA ASN A 56 16.86 6.62 12.98
C ASN A 56 18.11 6.12 12.23
N ASP A 57 19.18 6.91 12.27
CA ASP A 57 20.48 6.56 11.70
C ASP A 57 20.42 5.99 10.27
N GLN A 58 20.69 4.71 10.10
CA GLN A 58 20.70 4.03 8.81
C GLN A 58 19.30 3.81 8.22
N GLY A 59 18.27 3.88 9.03
CA GLY A 59 16.89 3.70 8.61
C GLY A 59 16.43 4.75 7.59
N ALA A 60 16.94 5.97 7.68
CA ALA A 60 16.67 7.02 6.69
C ALA A 60 17.11 6.62 5.27
N MET A 61 18.25 5.94 5.15
CA MET A 61 18.76 5.44 3.88
C MET A 61 17.87 4.31 3.33
N VAL A 62 17.40 3.44 4.21
CA VAL A 62 16.47 2.36 3.83
C VAL A 62 15.14 2.92 3.33
N CYS A 63 14.59 3.92 4.04
CA CYS A 63 13.36 4.61 3.61
C CYS A 63 13.53 5.26 2.23
N ASN A 64 14.66 5.94 2.00
CA ASN A 64 14.95 6.59 0.72
C ASN A 64 15.08 5.57 -0.39
N GLY A 65 15.82 4.49 -0.19
CA GLY A 65 15.98 3.41 -1.14
C GLY A 65 14.64 2.77 -1.53
N LEU A 66 13.74 2.54 -0.56
CA LEU A 66 12.41 2.01 -0.84
C LEU A 66 11.57 2.99 -1.65
N TYR A 67 11.46 4.23 -1.19
CA TYR A 67 10.48 5.17 -1.73
C TYR A 67 10.94 5.85 -3.01
N TYR A 68 12.21 6.30 -3.08
CA TYR A 68 12.72 7.06 -4.23
C TYR A 68 13.44 6.19 -5.26
N ASP A 69 14.23 5.20 -4.82
CA ASP A 69 15.04 4.40 -5.76
C ASP A 69 14.23 3.22 -6.34
N LEU A 70 13.40 2.57 -5.51
CA LEU A 70 12.56 1.44 -5.93
C LEU A 70 11.11 1.82 -6.21
N GLU A 71 10.72 3.09 -5.99
CA GLU A 71 9.36 3.61 -6.22
C GLU A 71 8.29 2.78 -5.49
N TYR A 72 8.63 2.22 -4.32
CA TYR A 72 7.69 1.47 -3.51
C TYR A 72 6.82 2.43 -2.69
N GLU A 73 5.56 2.62 -3.11
CA GLU A 73 4.68 3.65 -2.54
C GLU A 73 4.09 3.28 -1.18
N ASN A 74 3.96 1.97 -0.86
CA ASN A 74 3.37 1.48 0.38
C ASN A 74 4.33 1.60 1.58
N VAL A 75 4.97 2.75 1.74
CA VAL A 75 5.87 3.07 2.86
C VAL A 75 5.22 4.11 3.77
N PHE A 76 5.37 3.93 5.07
CA PHE A 76 4.85 4.88 6.05
C PHE A 76 5.48 6.25 5.89
N VAL A 77 4.63 7.26 5.73
CA VAL A 77 5.00 8.68 5.64
C VAL A 77 4.40 9.42 6.85
N ASN A 78 5.25 9.95 7.70
CA ASN A 78 4.80 10.74 8.84
C ASN A 78 4.43 12.17 8.41
N SER A 79 3.16 12.43 8.20
CA SER A 79 2.65 13.74 7.78
C SER A 79 2.82 14.87 8.80
N ALA A 80 3.06 14.52 10.07
CA ALA A 80 3.28 15.53 11.13
C ALA A 80 4.61 16.28 10.97
N SER A 81 5.54 15.78 10.18
CA SER A 81 6.85 16.40 9.91
C SER A 81 6.83 17.53 8.87
N LYS A 82 5.66 18.02 8.44
CA LYS A 82 5.56 19.09 7.42
C LYS A 82 6.02 20.47 7.87
N SER A 83 6.60 20.62 9.05
CA SER A 83 6.63 21.91 9.75
C SER A 83 7.98 22.62 9.90
N THR A 84 9.02 22.39 9.13
CA THR A 84 10.14 23.34 9.19
C THR A 84 10.89 23.48 7.86
N ASN A 85 10.95 24.74 7.38
CA ASN A 85 11.69 25.12 6.17
C ASN A 85 13.22 24.88 6.28
N LEU A 86 13.73 24.65 7.48
CA LEU A 86 15.16 24.41 7.73
C LEU A 86 15.61 23.02 7.30
N GLU A 87 14.70 22.10 7.34
CA GLU A 87 14.93 20.68 7.09
C GLU A 87 14.97 20.37 5.59
N LYS A 88 14.24 21.14 4.79
CA LYS A 88 14.31 21.04 3.32
C LYS A 88 15.67 21.42 2.74
N ALA A 89 16.47 22.19 3.49
CA ALA A 89 17.79 22.64 3.04
C ALA A 89 18.88 21.57 3.14
N ASN A 90 18.69 20.53 3.97
CA ASN A 90 19.72 19.51 4.25
C ASN A 90 19.51 18.17 3.52
N GLY A 91 18.61 18.11 2.53
CA GLY A 91 18.37 16.87 1.76
C GLY A 91 17.87 15.69 2.60
N GLY A 92 17.39 15.95 3.82
CA GLY A 92 16.85 14.94 4.70
C GLY A 92 15.51 14.41 4.21
N SER A 93 15.33 13.14 4.37
CA SER A 93 14.16 12.32 4.04
C SER A 93 12.97 12.67 4.93
N TYR A 94 12.38 13.86 4.71
CA TYR A 94 11.30 14.33 5.57
C TYR A 94 10.02 13.55 5.36
N GLY A 95 9.57 12.97 6.44
CA GLY A 95 8.31 12.31 6.53
C GLY A 95 8.33 10.80 6.22
N LEU A 96 9.40 10.25 5.64
CA LEU A 96 9.48 8.81 5.41
C LEU A 96 9.90 8.07 6.69
N GLY A 97 9.18 6.99 7.00
CA GLY A 97 9.46 6.17 8.17
C GLY A 97 9.05 6.78 9.50
N LEU A 98 9.34 6.08 10.58
CA LEU A 98 9.03 6.45 11.95
C LEU A 98 10.30 6.86 12.68
N TYR A 99 10.39 8.11 13.13
CA TYR A 99 11.46 8.52 14.01
C TYR A 99 11.18 8.04 15.44
N MET A 100 12.06 7.17 15.95
CA MET A 100 11.95 6.58 17.28
C MET A 100 12.55 7.53 18.33
N ASP A 101 11.69 8.34 18.93
CA ASP A 101 12.04 9.12 20.12
C ASP A 101 11.59 8.41 21.41
N LYS A 102 11.95 8.98 22.56
CA LYS A 102 11.56 8.41 23.88
C LYS A 102 10.04 8.30 24.07
N LYS A 103 9.27 9.21 23.47
CA LYS A 103 7.81 9.21 23.58
C LYS A 103 7.22 8.11 22.71
N VAL A 104 7.67 7.99 21.48
CA VAL A 104 7.29 6.95 20.53
C VAL A 104 7.60 5.57 21.11
N LYS A 105 8.84 5.36 21.58
CA LYS A 105 9.27 4.11 22.22
C LYS A 105 8.36 3.73 23.40
N ARG A 106 8.09 4.67 24.29
CA ARG A 106 7.21 4.41 25.46
C ARG A 106 5.80 4.03 25.05
N ILE A 107 5.21 4.75 24.09
CA ILE A 107 3.84 4.46 23.62
C ILE A 107 3.84 3.08 22.94
N GLY A 108 4.82 2.80 22.08
CA GLY A 108 4.94 1.51 21.40
C GLY A 108 5.10 0.35 22.36
N CYS A 109 5.98 0.47 23.39
CA CYS A 109 6.16 -0.55 24.42
C CYS A 109 4.88 -0.79 25.23
N SER A 110 4.16 0.29 25.62
CA SER A 110 2.89 0.15 26.34
C SER A 110 1.85 -0.58 25.49
N ASN A 111 1.69 -0.15 24.24
CA ASN A 111 0.71 -0.78 23.36
C ASN A 111 1.08 -2.22 22.96
N LEU A 112 2.38 -2.52 22.82
CA LEU A 112 2.85 -3.89 22.58
C LEU A 112 2.49 -4.80 23.74
N LYS A 113 2.66 -4.33 24.98
CA LYS A 113 2.24 -5.05 26.18
C LYS A 113 0.75 -5.33 26.14
N ASP A 114 -0.07 -4.30 25.87
CA ASP A 114 -1.53 -4.45 25.80
C ASP A 114 -1.95 -5.45 24.70
N LEU A 115 -1.32 -5.39 23.51
CA LEU A 115 -1.59 -6.32 22.42
C LEU A 115 -1.29 -7.79 22.80
N ILE A 116 -0.24 -8.03 23.59
CA ILE A 116 0.13 -9.37 24.05
C ILE A 116 -0.79 -9.84 25.19
N GLU A 117 -1.00 -9.01 26.21
CA GLU A 117 -1.83 -9.37 27.38
C GLU A 117 -3.29 -9.62 26.99
N GLU A 118 -3.82 -8.84 26.06
CA GLU A 118 -5.18 -8.99 25.53
C GLU A 118 -5.29 -10.06 24.42
N LYS A 119 -4.18 -10.77 24.12
CA LYS A 119 -4.11 -11.81 23.08
C LYS A 119 -4.54 -11.29 21.70
N LYS A 120 -4.25 -10.03 21.41
CA LYS A 120 -4.54 -9.39 20.12
C LYS A 120 -3.41 -9.55 19.10
N LEU A 121 -2.22 -10.02 19.54
CA LEU A 121 -1.06 -10.31 18.70
C LEU A 121 -0.52 -11.69 19.03
N ILE A 122 -0.37 -12.53 18.01
CA ILE A 122 0.24 -13.85 18.10
C ILE A 122 1.68 -13.77 17.57
N ILE A 123 2.64 -14.11 18.41
CA ILE A 123 4.06 -14.16 18.08
C ILE A 123 4.44 -15.62 17.86
N ARG A 124 5.02 -15.91 16.69
CA ARG A 124 5.40 -17.27 16.27
C ARG A 124 6.90 -17.53 16.37
N ASP A 125 7.71 -16.47 16.20
CA ASP A 125 9.16 -16.64 16.18
C ASP A 125 9.74 -16.84 17.57
N LYS A 126 10.57 -17.89 17.71
CA LYS A 126 11.20 -18.26 18.96
C LYS A 126 12.21 -17.21 19.45
N ASN A 127 12.98 -16.63 18.53
CA ASN A 127 14.00 -15.66 18.89
C ASN A 127 13.36 -14.38 19.43
N THR A 128 12.27 -13.93 18.83
CA THR A 128 11.46 -12.83 19.33
C THR A 128 10.95 -13.10 20.74
N VAL A 129 10.42 -14.29 20.99
CA VAL A 129 9.98 -14.68 22.35
C VAL A 129 11.14 -14.71 23.33
N GLN A 130 12.32 -15.14 22.89
CA GLN A 130 13.52 -15.15 23.73
C GLN A 130 13.98 -13.73 24.09
N GLU A 131 13.97 -12.78 23.16
CA GLU A 131 14.31 -11.36 23.44
C GLU A 131 13.36 -10.73 24.46
N PHE A 132 12.06 -11.07 24.44
CA PHE A 132 11.11 -10.62 25.46
C PHE A 132 11.50 -11.01 26.87
N THR A 133 12.21 -12.14 27.07
CA THR A 133 12.61 -12.59 28.42
C THR A 133 13.68 -11.70 29.04
N THR A 134 14.42 -10.95 28.25
CA THR A 134 15.51 -10.05 28.65
C THR A 134 15.19 -8.58 28.42
N PHE A 135 14.03 -8.27 27.83
CA PHE A 135 13.59 -6.90 27.59
C PHE A 135 12.89 -6.33 28.82
N ALA A 136 13.46 -5.34 29.44
CA ALA A 136 12.99 -4.81 30.72
C ALA A 136 12.95 -3.27 30.76
N ALA A 137 12.18 -2.75 31.69
CA ALA A 137 12.21 -1.33 32.00
C ALA A 137 13.53 -0.95 32.69
N LYS A 138 14.26 0.00 32.11
CA LYS A 138 15.51 0.52 32.65
C LYS A 138 15.39 2.04 32.85
N GLY A 139 15.07 2.44 34.07
CA GLY A 139 14.76 3.83 34.38
C GLY A 139 13.49 4.34 33.68
N VAL A 140 13.65 5.28 32.74
CA VAL A 140 12.52 5.87 31.96
C VAL A 140 12.38 5.27 30.56
N SER A 141 13.21 4.28 30.24
CA SER A 141 13.25 3.60 28.94
C SER A 141 13.01 2.10 29.07
N TYR A 142 13.01 1.41 27.96
CA TYR A 142 12.93 -0.05 27.86
C TYR A 142 14.08 -0.50 26.97
N GLU A 143 14.82 -1.51 27.38
CA GLU A 143 15.94 -2.06 26.63
C GLU A 143 16.26 -3.49 27.09
N ALA A 144 17.04 -4.21 26.31
CA ALA A 144 17.53 -5.51 26.74
C ALA A 144 18.47 -5.39 27.95
N GLU A 145 18.54 -6.45 28.74
CA GLU A 145 19.56 -6.60 29.77
C GLU A 145 20.96 -6.62 29.14
N ASP A 146 21.98 -6.26 29.95
CA ASP A 146 23.35 -6.16 29.48
C ASP A 146 23.83 -7.48 28.84
N GLY A 147 24.33 -7.39 27.60
CA GLY A 147 24.78 -8.55 26.83
C GLY A 147 23.69 -9.27 26.01
N HIS A 148 22.48 -8.74 26.00
CA HIS A 148 21.38 -9.21 25.18
C HIS A 148 20.98 -8.19 24.10
N PHE A 149 20.18 -8.63 23.14
CA PHE A 149 19.68 -7.82 22.03
C PHE A 149 18.19 -7.57 22.18
N ASP A 150 17.68 -6.48 21.61
CA ASP A 150 16.26 -6.12 21.59
C ASP A 150 15.74 -5.73 20.20
N ASP A 151 16.50 -6.05 19.15
CA ASP A 151 16.19 -5.63 17.78
C ASP A 151 14.83 -6.17 17.30
N LEU A 152 14.52 -7.43 17.59
CA LEU A 152 13.22 -8.04 17.24
C LEU A 152 12.08 -7.42 18.06
N VAL A 153 12.29 -7.23 19.37
CA VAL A 153 11.28 -6.59 20.20
C VAL A 153 11.06 -5.15 19.76
N MET A 154 12.13 -4.42 19.42
CA MET A 154 12.04 -3.05 18.94
C MET A 154 11.28 -2.96 17.60
N ALA A 155 11.48 -3.90 16.69
CA ALA A 155 10.68 -3.97 15.45
C ALA A 155 9.18 -4.18 15.74
N LEU A 156 8.82 -4.97 16.76
CA LEU A 156 7.43 -5.08 17.23
C LEU A 156 6.93 -3.81 17.93
N VAL A 157 7.81 -3.08 18.61
CA VAL A 157 7.47 -1.77 19.22
C VAL A 157 7.09 -0.76 18.14
N VAL A 158 7.79 -0.75 16.98
CA VAL A 158 7.43 0.05 15.80
C VAL A 158 6.02 -0.31 15.33
N PHE A 159 5.72 -1.59 15.13
CA PHE A 159 4.39 -2.05 14.77
C PHE A 159 3.33 -1.64 15.78
N ALA A 160 3.59 -1.87 17.07
CA ALA A 160 2.65 -1.57 18.12
C ALA A 160 2.35 -0.07 18.24
N TRP A 161 3.34 0.79 18.02
CA TRP A 161 3.11 2.23 17.91
C TRP A 161 2.26 2.56 16.68
N PHE A 162 2.60 1.99 15.51
CA PHE A 162 1.86 2.21 14.28
C PHE A 162 0.39 1.81 14.43
N ALA A 163 0.11 0.72 15.16
CA ALA A 163 -1.24 0.24 15.45
C ALA A 163 -2.09 1.24 16.27
N THR A 164 -1.48 2.25 16.90
CA THR A 164 -2.22 3.33 17.58
C THR A 164 -2.72 4.41 16.63
N THR A 165 -2.19 4.49 15.42
CA THR A 165 -2.50 5.56 14.46
C THR A 165 -3.90 5.41 13.86
N MET A 166 -4.49 6.55 13.47
CA MET A 166 -5.77 6.54 12.76
C MET A 166 -5.64 5.82 11.42
N PHE A 167 -4.53 6.04 10.71
CA PHE A 167 -4.25 5.38 9.44
C PHE A 167 -4.31 3.85 9.55
N PHE A 168 -3.68 3.28 10.59
CA PHE A 168 -3.74 1.83 10.82
C PHE A 168 -5.16 1.35 11.09
N LYS A 169 -5.92 2.10 11.89
CA LYS A 169 -7.32 1.77 12.18
C LYS A 169 -8.17 1.77 10.92
N GLU A 170 -8.04 2.81 10.09
CA GLU A 170 -8.73 2.90 8.79
C GLU A 170 -8.31 1.75 7.86
N MET A 171 -7.03 1.39 7.86
CA MET A 171 -6.51 0.30 7.06
C MET A 171 -7.04 -1.08 7.50
N THR A 172 -7.26 -1.30 8.79
CA THR A 172 -7.62 -2.61 9.35
C THR A 172 -9.08 -2.76 9.75
N ASP A 173 -9.84 -1.67 9.81
CA ASP A 173 -11.24 -1.70 10.19
C ASP A 173 -12.10 -2.13 8.98
N ASN A 174 -12.62 -3.34 9.06
CA ASN A 174 -13.45 -3.90 8.00
C ASN A 174 -14.81 -3.19 7.86
N GLU A 175 -15.33 -2.59 8.94
CA GLU A 175 -16.58 -1.82 8.89
C GLU A 175 -16.34 -0.51 8.14
N ILE A 176 -15.26 0.21 8.45
CA ILE A 176 -14.87 1.42 7.72
C ILE A 176 -14.58 1.10 6.26
N LYS A 177 -13.86 0.01 5.97
CA LYS A 177 -13.62 -0.42 4.58
C LYS A 177 -14.92 -0.72 3.84
N ALA A 178 -15.87 -1.40 4.46
CA ALA A 178 -17.16 -1.69 3.88
C ALA A 178 -17.93 -0.40 3.59
N MET A 179 -17.98 0.55 4.52
CA MET A 179 -18.60 1.86 4.32
C MET A 179 -17.95 2.63 3.16
N LEU A 180 -16.62 2.70 3.12
CA LEU A 180 -15.89 3.37 2.05
C LEU A 180 -16.10 2.70 0.69
N TYR A 181 -16.19 1.38 0.67
CA TYR A 181 -16.50 0.62 -0.54
C TYR A 181 -17.92 0.93 -1.04
N GLU A 182 -18.92 0.91 -0.15
CA GLU A 182 -20.30 1.26 -0.49
C GLU A 182 -20.43 2.70 -0.99
N GLU A 183 -19.74 3.64 -0.34
CA GLU A 183 -19.74 5.04 -0.77
C GLU A 183 -19.12 5.21 -2.16
N ARG A 184 -17.98 4.53 -2.41
CA ARG A 184 -17.33 4.53 -3.73
C ARG A 184 -18.21 3.88 -4.80
N MET A 185 -18.90 2.79 -4.49
CA MET A 185 -19.84 2.14 -5.42
C MET A 185 -21.01 3.07 -5.75
N LYS A 186 -21.57 3.76 -4.76
CA LYS A 186 -22.61 4.78 -5.00
C LYS A 186 -22.13 5.94 -5.88
N GLN A 187 -20.88 6.38 -5.68
CA GLN A 187 -20.30 7.41 -6.55
C GLN A 187 -20.17 6.90 -7.98
N ILE A 188 -19.65 5.69 -8.18
CA ILE A 188 -19.55 5.06 -9.50
C ILE A 188 -20.93 4.90 -10.14
N GLU A 189 -21.93 4.45 -9.39
CA GLU A 189 -23.31 4.32 -9.89
C GLU A 189 -23.90 5.67 -10.30
N ASN A 190 -23.58 6.75 -9.58
CA ASN A 190 -24.02 8.11 -9.93
C ASN A 190 -23.27 8.69 -11.11
N ASP A 191 -21.99 8.33 -11.27
CA ASP A 191 -21.13 8.80 -12.36
C ASP A 191 -21.30 7.96 -13.64
N VAL A 192 -21.83 6.74 -13.53
CA VAL A 192 -22.30 5.98 -14.69
C VAL A 192 -23.54 6.72 -15.22
N LEU A 193 -23.31 7.58 -16.21
CA LEU A 193 -24.41 8.11 -17.01
C LEU A 193 -25.29 6.92 -17.38
N PRO A 194 -26.62 7.00 -17.15
CA PRO A 194 -27.48 5.95 -17.63
C PRO A 194 -27.17 5.82 -19.12
N PHE A 195 -26.56 4.73 -19.51
CA PHE A 195 -26.56 4.33 -20.90
C PHE A 195 -28.03 4.29 -21.25
N GLY A 196 -28.55 5.38 -21.81
CA GLY A 196 -29.87 5.40 -22.37
C GLY A 196 -29.88 4.19 -23.29
N ILE A 197 -30.74 3.24 -23.02
CA ILE A 197 -31.15 2.30 -24.03
C ILE A 197 -31.59 3.24 -25.14
N ILE A 198 -30.73 3.40 -26.16
CA ILE A 198 -31.15 4.00 -27.41
C ILE A 198 -32.23 3.02 -27.84
N ASN A 199 -33.47 3.33 -27.47
CA ASN A 199 -34.60 2.68 -28.01
C ASN A 199 -34.62 3.18 -29.45
N ASP A 200 -33.95 2.41 -30.29
CA ASP A 200 -34.09 2.55 -31.71
C ASP A 200 -35.61 2.42 -31.95
N ASN A 201 -36.24 3.55 -32.16
CA ASN A 201 -37.68 3.61 -32.44
C ASN A 201 -37.94 2.99 -33.80
N GLY A 202 -37.30 1.81 -34.06
CA GLY A 202 -37.57 1.01 -35.25
C GLY A 202 -37.68 1.89 -36.48
N PHE A 203 -36.60 2.50 -36.89
CA PHE A 203 -36.50 2.96 -38.25
C PHE A 203 -36.60 1.71 -39.12
N GLU A 204 -37.82 1.44 -39.61
CA GLU A 204 -38.00 0.46 -40.66
C GLU A 204 -37.12 0.97 -41.83
N PRO A 205 -36.15 0.18 -42.29
CA PRO A 205 -35.32 0.60 -43.43
C PRO A 205 -36.23 0.85 -44.61
N GLU A 206 -36.10 2.02 -45.22
CA GLU A 206 -36.87 2.33 -46.43
C GLU A 206 -36.43 1.37 -47.54
N ILE A 207 -37.36 0.55 -48.00
CA ILE A 207 -37.11 -0.46 -49.01
C ILE A 207 -37.45 0.15 -50.37
N ILE A 208 -36.44 0.34 -51.21
CA ILE A 208 -36.61 0.81 -52.60
C ILE A 208 -36.53 -0.38 -53.54
N VAL A 209 -37.58 -0.58 -54.31
CA VAL A 209 -37.59 -1.61 -55.37
C VAL A 209 -37.32 -0.90 -56.71
N ASP A 210 -36.25 -1.27 -57.41
CA ASP A 210 -35.95 -0.72 -58.72
C ASP A 210 -36.86 -1.30 -59.81
N GLY A 211 -36.81 -0.67 -61.01
CA GLY A 211 -37.64 -1.12 -62.14
C GLY A 211 -37.30 -2.54 -62.67
N GLY A 212 -36.28 -3.18 -62.12
CA GLY A 212 -35.89 -4.56 -62.42
C GLY A 212 -36.33 -5.56 -61.35
N GLY A 213 -37.00 -5.09 -60.28
CA GLY A 213 -37.47 -5.93 -59.19
C GLY A 213 -36.38 -6.24 -58.15
N GLN A 214 -35.21 -5.56 -58.15
CA GLN A 214 -34.19 -5.65 -57.10
C GLN A 214 -34.56 -4.77 -55.93
N VAL A 215 -34.42 -5.35 -54.72
CA VAL A 215 -34.78 -4.70 -53.44
C VAL A 215 -33.51 -4.12 -52.85
N TRP A 216 -33.54 -2.81 -52.55
CA TRP A 216 -32.47 -2.08 -51.87
C TRP A 216 -32.96 -1.57 -50.51
N THR A 217 -32.14 -1.78 -49.48
CA THR A 217 -32.40 -1.19 -48.15
C THR A 217 -31.55 0.07 -48.04
N VAL A 218 -32.18 1.20 -47.77
CA VAL A 218 -31.48 2.45 -47.48
C VAL A 218 -31.22 2.50 -45.99
N HIS A 219 -29.95 2.42 -45.60
CA HIS A 219 -29.54 2.77 -44.27
C HIS A 219 -29.23 4.26 -44.29
N ASP A 220 -30.09 5.07 -43.68
CA ASP A 220 -29.77 6.46 -43.41
C ASP A 220 -28.66 6.49 -42.35
N ASP A 221 -27.44 6.62 -42.81
CA ASP A 221 -26.32 7.00 -41.96
C ASP A 221 -26.61 8.45 -41.50
N LEU A 222 -27.19 8.57 -40.31
CA LEU A 222 -27.34 9.86 -39.62
C LEU A 222 -25.95 10.44 -39.33
N HIS A 223 -25.29 10.92 -40.37
CA HIS A 223 -24.17 11.81 -40.25
C HIS A 223 -24.69 13.23 -40.10
N ASN A 224 -25.09 13.55 -38.90
CA ASN A 224 -25.25 14.92 -38.50
C ASN A 224 -24.08 15.24 -37.53
N GLY A 225 -22.96 15.56 -38.09
CA GLY A 225 -21.76 15.98 -37.37
C GLY A 225 -20.84 16.71 -38.34
N ASN A 226 -20.83 18.00 -38.26
CA ASN A 226 -19.80 18.86 -38.77
C ASN A 226 -18.42 18.30 -38.43
N ASP A 227 -17.79 17.59 -39.32
CA ASP A 227 -16.33 17.41 -39.30
C ASP A 227 -15.82 17.23 -40.72
N SER A 228 -15.30 18.31 -41.21
CA SER A 228 -14.46 18.36 -42.41
C SER A 228 -13.16 17.57 -42.17
N PHE A 229 -13.11 16.32 -42.60
CA PHE A 229 -11.85 15.66 -42.90
C PHE A 229 -12.01 14.87 -44.23
N GLY A 230 -11.42 15.44 -45.25
CA GLY A 230 -11.25 14.76 -46.53
C GLY A 230 -10.34 13.55 -46.37
N GLY A 231 -10.79 12.43 -46.87
CA GLY A 231 -10.04 11.21 -46.95
C GLY A 231 -10.77 10.22 -47.86
N SER A 232 -10.50 10.26 -49.15
CA SER A 232 -10.89 9.23 -50.11
C SER A 232 -10.23 7.90 -49.74
N GLY A 233 -10.95 6.99 -49.14
CA GLY A 233 -10.54 5.61 -48.92
C GLY A 233 -11.37 4.66 -49.74
N ASN A 234 -10.81 4.18 -50.86
CA ASN A 234 -11.31 3.03 -51.58
C ASN A 234 -11.26 1.78 -50.68
N TRP A 235 -12.38 1.22 -50.39
CA TRP A 235 -12.46 -0.12 -49.81
C TRP A 235 -12.67 -1.13 -50.93
N MET A 236 -11.58 -1.82 -51.30
CA MET A 236 -11.66 -3.06 -52.08
C MET A 236 -11.97 -4.20 -51.14
N PHE A 237 -13.04 -4.92 -51.39
CA PHE A 237 -13.28 -6.22 -50.79
C PHE A 237 -12.64 -7.27 -51.68
N ASP A 238 -11.64 -7.97 -51.14
CA ASP A 238 -11.12 -9.21 -51.75
C ASP A 238 -12.07 -10.35 -51.40
N GLU A 239 -12.52 -11.05 -52.45
CA GLU A 239 -13.26 -12.29 -52.31
C GLU A 239 -12.38 -13.44 -51.86
N PRO A 240 -12.86 -14.38 -51.05
CA PRO A 240 -12.12 -15.59 -50.72
C PRO A 240 -12.26 -16.65 -51.80
N LEU A 241 -11.08 -17.25 -52.12
CA LEU A 241 -11.03 -18.57 -52.75
C LEU A 241 -11.32 -19.68 -51.77
#